data_f6348b64916101553eeb16ca4d95e6b3
#
_entry.id   f6348b64916101553eeb16ca4d95e6b3
#
_cell.length_a   1.000
_cell.length_b   1.000
_cell.length_c   1.000
_cell.angle_alpha   90.00
_cell.angle_beta   90.00
_cell.angle_gamma   90.00
#
_symmetry.space_group_name_H-M   'P 1'
#
loop_
_entity.id
_entity.type
_entity.pdbx_description
1 polymer ?
#
loop_
_entity_poly.entity_id
_entity_poly.type
_entity_poly.pdbx_seq_one_letter_code
_entity_poly.pdbx_strand_id
1 'polypeptide(L)'
;MIFTITLNPSLNKTVGVEELMYDDVNVVLGEERSAGGKGIDVSRVIKELGGQSIALGFMGGYNGLEVEGRLANEGILCDFTRVSGETRTNLVIHQQRKKVQTLLSSSAPQVTQFDVTTLYRKIKHIPNNSYVVMSGSLPPGLNENFYAQIITGLKVKGVRAFLDADGEALKTGVQAGPYLIKPNIHEFGRLVETNIKDQDGVLEHAASYLEVVDSVVVSMGARGAIGISRKERCLAVPPKVSVKSSSGAGDALLAGLVFALSEGASFKDALCLGVACGTASTLNQGSALCLRDDVYAIKKEVTVKNI
;
A
#
# COMPACT_ATOMS: atom_id res chain seq x y z
N MET A 1 -16.14 2.10 8.48
CA MET A 1 -15.97 1.15 7.34
C MET A 1 -14.74 1.53 6.57
N ILE A 2 -13.92 0.55 6.12
CA ILE A 2 -12.67 0.79 5.38
C ILE A 2 -12.86 0.38 3.92
N PHE A 3 -12.38 1.22 3.01
CA PHE A 3 -12.30 0.95 1.57
C PHE A 3 -10.85 1.07 1.13
N THR A 4 -10.42 0.23 0.19
CA THR A 4 -9.11 0.37 -0.45
C THR A 4 -9.30 0.55 -1.96
N ILE A 5 -8.56 1.47 -2.56
CA ILE A 5 -8.62 1.74 -3.99
C ILE A 5 -7.26 1.41 -4.60
N THR A 6 -7.23 0.37 -5.44
CA THR A 6 -6.06 -0.06 -6.20
C THR A 6 -6.33 0.18 -7.68
N LEU A 7 -5.76 1.26 -8.23
CA LEU A 7 -6.04 1.62 -9.63
C LEU A 7 -5.24 0.78 -10.63
N ASN A 8 -4.12 0.21 -10.20
CA ASN A 8 -3.22 -0.59 -11.05
C ASN A 8 -2.87 -1.94 -10.39
N PRO A 9 -3.88 -2.81 -10.16
CA PRO A 9 -3.66 -4.13 -9.58
C PRO A 9 -2.82 -5.03 -10.50
N SER A 10 -2.38 -6.15 -9.96
CA SER A 10 -1.64 -7.17 -10.72
C SER A 10 -1.97 -8.58 -10.24
N LEU A 11 -1.82 -9.54 -11.13
CA LEU A 11 -1.60 -10.93 -10.76
C LEU A 11 -0.10 -11.11 -10.56
N ASN A 12 0.34 -11.37 -9.34
CA ASN A 12 1.74 -11.66 -9.06
C ASN A 12 1.99 -13.15 -9.26
N LYS A 13 3.02 -13.49 -10.02
CA LYS A 13 3.45 -14.84 -10.30
C LYS A 13 4.93 -14.97 -9.92
N THR A 14 5.23 -15.84 -8.97
CA THR A 14 6.61 -16.15 -8.56
C THR A 14 6.96 -17.53 -9.06
N VAL A 15 8.05 -17.65 -9.80
CA VAL A 15 8.57 -18.94 -10.29
C VAL A 15 9.98 -19.17 -9.77
N GLY A 16 10.24 -20.37 -9.27
CA GLY A 16 11.57 -20.82 -8.90
C GLY A 16 12.24 -21.55 -10.06
N VAL A 17 13.48 -21.20 -10.35
CA VAL A 17 14.36 -21.93 -11.27
C VAL A 17 15.70 -22.21 -10.55
N GLU A 18 16.44 -23.23 -10.97
CA GLU A 18 17.78 -23.45 -10.41
C GLU A 18 18.72 -22.30 -10.75
N GLU A 19 18.85 -22.02 -12.04
CA GLU A 19 19.58 -20.88 -12.62
C GLU A 19 18.89 -20.49 -13.92
N LEU A 20 18.77 -19.20 -14.22
CA LEU A 20 18.16 -18.71 -15.46
C LEU A 20 19.16 -18.87 -16.60
N MET A 21 18.85 -19.73 -17.54
CA MET A 21 19.58 -19.97 -18.78
C MET A 21 18.97 -19.07 -19.86
N TYR A 22 19.81 -18.21 -20.45
CA TYR A 22 19.40 -17.39 -21.59
C TYR A 22 19.39 -18.24 -22.87
N ASP A 23 18.43 -17.99 -23.74
CA ASP A 23 18.26 -18.67 -25.03
C ASP A 23 18.13 -20.20 -24.91
N ASP A 24 17.54 -20.68 -23.79
CA ASP A 24 17.30 -22.10 -23.54
C ASP A 24 16.02 -22.31 -22.69
N VAL A 25 15.58 -23.57 -22.62
CA VAL A 25 14.43 -23.98 -21.81
C VAL A 25 14.80 -23.99 -20.33
N ASN A 26 14.03 -23.25 -19.54
CA ASN A 26 14.17 -23.23 -18.09
C ASN A 26 13.06 -24.03 -17.43
N VAL A 27 13.42 -25.06 -16.65
CA VAL A 27 12.46 -25.86 -15.90
C VAL A 27 12.05 -25.12 -14.62
N VAL A 28 10.75 -24.91 -14.45
CA VAL A 28 10.18 -24.29 -13.25
C VAL A 28 10.11 -25.33 -12.14
N LEU A 29 10.78 -25.05 -11.01
CA LEU A 29 10.82 -25.91 -9.82
C LEU A 29 9.61 -25.74 -8.91
N GLY A 30 8.95 -24.58 -9.00
CA GLY A 30 7.76 -24.27 -8.22
C GLY A 30 7.16 -22.95 -8.70
N GLU A 31 5.86 -22.81 -8.53
CA GLU A 31 5.10 -21.63 -8.92
C GLU A 31 4.17 -21.22 -7.78
N GLU A 32 4.13 -19.94 -7.50
CA GLU A 32 3.16 -19.30 -6.60
C GLU A 32 2.48 -18.14 -7.31
N ARG A 33 1.17 -17.99 -7.10
CA ARG A 33 0.38 -16.88 -7.62
C ARG A 33 -0.36 -16.18 -6.49
N SER A 34 -0.42 -14.87 -6.55
CA SER A 34 -1.11 -14.06 -5.54
C SER A 34 -1.77 -12.84 -6.15
N ALA A 35 -2.80 -12.35 -5.49
CA ALA A 35 -3.36 -11.04 -5.74
C ALA A 35 -2.31 -9.98 -5.39
N GLY A 36 -2.10 -9.01 -6.25
CA GLY A 36 -1.12 -7.95 -6.05
C GLY A 36 -1.68 -6.56 -6.28
N GLY A 37 -1.02 -5.61 -5.68
CA GLY A 37 -1.35 -4.19 -5.72
C GLY A 37 -1.40 -3.59 -4.33
N LYS A 38 -0.81 -2.42 -4.13
CA LYS A 38 -0.61 -1.83 -2.80
C LYS A 38 -1.90 -1.75 -1.96
N GLY A 39 -3.01 -1.27 -2.52
CA GLY A 39 -4.28 -1.19 -1.79
C GLY A 39 -4.92 -2.58 -1.55
N ILE A 40 -4.69 -3.56 -2.43
CA ILE A 40 -5.07 -4.96 -2.20
C ILE A 40 -4.28 -5.52 -1.01
N ASP A 41 -2.98 -5.28 -0.96
CA ASP A 41 -2.13 -5.72 0.16
C ASP A 41 -2.57 -5.08 1.48
N VAL A 42 -3.00 -3.81 1.46
CA VAL A 42 -3.65 -3.16 2.62
C VAL A 42 -4.90 -3.93 3.06
N SER A 43 -5.79 -4.32 2.13
CA SER A 43 -7.00 -5.09 2.46
C SER A 43 -6.67 -6.46 3.06
N ARG A 44 -5.66 -7.14 2.53
CA ARG A 44 -5.21 -8.46 3.02
C ARG A 44 -4.69 -8.37 4.45
N VAL A 45 -3.87 -7.35 4.76
CA VAL A 45 -3.38 -7.13 6.12
C VAL A 45 -4.50 -6.74 7.08
N ILE A 46 -5.44 -5.88 6.67
CA ILE A 46 -6.63 -5.56 7.49
C ILE A 46 -7.40 -6.84 7.83
N LYS A 47 -7.58 -7.73 6.85
CA LYS A 47 -8.26 -9.01 7.05
C LYS A 47 -7.51 -9.91 8.04
N GLU A 48 -6.19 -9.98 7.92
CA GLU A 48 -5.32 -10.75 8.84
C GLU A 48 -5.43 -10.22 10.28
N LEU A 49 -5.56 -8.91 10.47
CA LEU A 49 -5.78 -8.28 11.77
C LEU A 49 -7.18 -8.53 12.35
N GLY A 50 -8.08 -9.17 11.59
CA GLY A 50 -9.47 -9.44 11.97
C GLY A 50 -10.46 -8.35 11.57
N GLY A 51 -10.00 -7.35 10.81
CA GLY A 51 -10.84 -6.29 10.26
C GLY A 51 -11.53 -6.67 8.96
N GLN A 52 -12.30 -5.72 8.42
CA GLN A 52 -12.94 -5.85 7.12
C GLN A 52 -12.74 -4.60 6.28
N SER A 53 -12.56 -4.81 4.99
CA SER A 53 -12.49 -3.74 3.99
C SER A 53 -13.17 -4.16 2.70
N ILE A 54 -13.49 -3.17 1.86
CA ILE A 54 -14.00 -3.39 0.50
C ILE A 54 -12.94 -2.89 -0.47
N ALA A 55 -12.43 -3.79 -1.32
CA ALA A 55 -11.44 -3.46 -2.33
C ALA A 55 -12.11 -2.96 -3.61
N LEU A 56 -11.73 -1.77 -4.04
CA LEU A 56 -12.17 -1.08 -5.25
C LEU A 56 -10.96 -0.86 -6.19
N GLY A 57 -11.26 -0.53 -7.43
CA GLY A 57 -10.25 -0.20 -8.45
C GLY A 57 -10.65 -0.73 -9.81
N PHE A 58 -9.67 -0.98 -10.67
CA PHE A 58 -9.88 -1.53 -12.00
C PHE A 58 -9.41 -2.98 -12.07
N MET A 59 -10.15 -3.81 -12.80
CA MET A 59 -9.83 -5.22 -12.96
C MET A 59 -10.31 -5.70 -14.34
N GLY A 60 -9.50 -6.45 -15.07
CA GLY A 60 -9.85 -6.90 -16.41
C GLY A 60 -9.32 -8.28 -16.77
N GLY A 61 -9.99 -8.95 -17.69
CA GLY A 61 -9.61 -10.23 -18.24
C GLY A 61 -9.59 -11.40 -17.28
N TYR A 62 -8.97 -12.51 -17.70
CA TYR A 62 -8.86 -13.73 -16.88
C TYR A 62 -7.95 -13.54 -15.67
N ASN A 63 -6.86 -12.77 -15.80
CA ASN A 63 -6.01 -12.43 -14.67
C ASN A 63 -6.80 -11.68 -13.59
N GLY A 64 -7.66 -10.75 -13.99
CA GLY A 64 -8.53 -10.02 -13.08
C GLY A 64 -9.51 -10.94 -12.35
N LEU A 65 -10.12 -11.89 -13.03
CA LEU A 65 -10.99 -12.90 -12.43
C LEU A 65 -10.22 -13.78 -11.44
N GLU A 66 -8.98 -14.18 -11.77
CA GLU A 66 -8.13 -14.94 -10.84
C GLU A 66 -7.80 -14.12 -9.58
N VAL A 67 -7.45 -12.84 -9.73
CA VAL A 67 -7.17 -11.96 -8.57
C VAL A 67 -8.40 -11.86 -7.66
N GLU A 68 -9.59 -11.59 -8.22
CA GLU A 68 -10.84 -11.53 -7.43
C GLU A 68 -11.17 -12.85 -6.76
N GLY A 69 -11.01 -13.98 -7.46
CA GLY A 69 -11.23 -15.31 -6.89
C GLY A 69 -10.30 -15.59 -5.69
N ARG A 70 -9.04 -15.18 -5.77
CA ARG A 70 -8.08 -15.28 -4.67
C ARG A 70 -8.49 -14.42 -3.48
N LEU A 71 -8.87 -13.17 -3.72
CA LEU A 71 -9.34 -12.27 -2.67
C LEU A 71 -10.62 -12.78 -2.00
N ALA A 72 -11.54 -13.33 -2.78
CA ALA A 72 -12.75 -13.96 -2.25
C ALA A 72 -12.43 -15.16 -1.34
N ASN A 73 -11.45 -16.00 -1.74
CA ASN A 73 -10.98 -17.13 -0.92
C ASN A 73 -10.31 -16.65 0.38
N GLU A 74 -9.63 -15.49 0.37
CA GLU A 74 -9.10 -14.84 1.56
C GLU A 74 -10.20 -14.13 2.39
N GLY A 75 -11.46 -14.12 1.94
CA GLY A 75 -12.60 -13.49 2.60
C GLY A 75 -12.58 -11.96 2.53
N ILE A 76 -11.99 -11.41 1.48
CA ILE A 76 -11.95 -9.97 1.20
C ILE A 76 -13.09 -9.62 0.25
N LEU A 77 -13.87 -8.60 0.62
CA LEU A 77 -14.95 -8.08 -0.21
C LEU A 77 -14.38 -7.23 -1.35
N CYS A 78 -14.86 -7.48 -2.57
CA CYS A 78 -14.39 -6.81 -3.78
C CYS A 78 -15.55 -6.15 -4.52
N ASP A 79 -15.33 -4.94 -5.03
CA ASP A 79 -16.25 -4.25 -5.95
C ASP A 79 -15.45 -3.52 -7.04
N PHE A 80 -14.63 -4.28 -7.80
CA PHE A 80 -13.80 -3.75 -8.86
C PHE A 80 -14.60 -3.33 -10.08
N THR A 81 -14.16 -2.25 -10.74
CA THR A 81 -14.68 -1.82 -12.04
C THR A 81 -14.00 -2.62 -13.14
N ARG A 82 -14.81 -3.24 -14.01
CA ARG A 82 -14.29 -3.98 -15.16
C ARG A 82 -13.73 -3.03 -16.21
N VAL A 83 -12.53 -3.37 -16.71
CA VAL A 83 -11.87 -2.69 -17.82
C VAL A 83 -11.62 -3.67 -18.96
N SER A 84 -11.50 -3.16 -20.17
CA SER A 84 -11.07 -3.96 -21.32
C SER A 84 -9.59 -4.30 -21.20
N GLY A 85 -9.22 -5.50 -21.63
CA GLY A 85 -7.84 -6.00 -21.53
C GLY A 85 -7.57 -6.75 -20.24
N GLU A 86 -6.33 -7.26 -20.12
CA GLU A 86 -5.92 -8.11 -19.01
C GLU A 86 -5.35 -7.28 -17.86
N THR A 87 -5.73 -7.60 -16.64
CA THR A 87 -4.97 -7.17 -15.47
C THR A 87 -3.52 -7.61 -15.63
N ARG A 88 -2.59 -6.69 -15.41
CA ARG A 88 -1.16 -6.95 -15.63
C ARG A 88 -0.63 -8.08 -14.75
N THR A 89 0.42 -8.74 -15.21
CA THR A 89 1.15 -9.75 -14.46
C THR A 89 2.50 -9.20 -14.03
N ASN A 90 2.85 -9.36 -12.77
CA ASN A 90 4.22 -9.22 -12.29
C ASN A 90 4.82 -10.62 -12.16
N LEU A 91 5.86 -10.93 -12.92
CA LEU A 91 6.57 -12.20 -12.85
C LEU A 91 7.88 -12.02 -12.09
N VAL A 92 8.00 -12.72 -10.95
CA VAL A 92 9.24 -12.79 -10.17
C VAL A 92 9.92 -14.12 -10.48
N ILE A 93 11.13 -14.08 -11.00
CA ILE A 93 11.96 -15.26 -11.24
C ILE A 93 12.98 -15.37 -10.09
N HIS A 94 12.87 -16.43 -9.32
CA HIS A 94 13.76 -16.74 -8.22
C HIS A 94 14.82 -17.72 -8.68
N GLN A 95 16.07 -17.32 -8.71
CA GLN A 95 17.21 -18.19 -9.03
C GLN A 95 17.78 -18.76 -7.74
N GLN A 96 17.55 -20.07 -7.48
CA GLN A 96 17.95 -20.71 -6.21
C GLN A 96 19.46 -20.76 -6.05
N ARG A 97 20.20 -21.09 -7.11
CA ARG A 97 21.67 -21.20 -7.10
C ARG A 97 22.36 -19.88 -6.83
N LYS A 98 21.92 -18.81 -7.50
CA LYS A 98 22.49 -17.47 -7.35
C LYS A 98 21.90 -16.66 -6.20
N LYS A 99 20.80 -17.11 -5.62
CA LYS A 99 20.03 -16.40 -4.57
C LYS A 99 19.65 -14.97 -4.98
N VAL A 100 19.26 -14.78 -6.25
CA VAL A 100 18.82 -13.49 -6.79
C VAL A 100 17.41 -13.58 -7.35
N GLN A 101 16.77 -12.43 -7.47
CA GLN A 101 15.44 -12.29 -8.04
C GLN A 101 15.47 -11.36 -9.25
N THR A 102 14.67 -11.66 -10.24
CA THR A 102 14.41 -10.80 -11.39
C THR A 102 12.92 -10.54 -11.48
N LEU A 103 12.51 -9.27 -11.47
CA LEU A 103 11.11 -8.86 -11.62
C LEU A 103 10.86 -8.40 -13.05
N LEU A 104 9.88 -9.02 -13.69
CA LEU A 104 9.31 -8.58 -14.97
C LEU A 104 7.91 -8.06 -14.70
N SER A 105 7.70 -6.77 -14.91
CA SER A 105 6.40 -6.11 -14.69
C SER A 105 5.76 -5.79 -16.04
N SER A 106 4.58 -6.37 -16.28
CA SER A 106 3.81 -6.08 -17.49
C SER A 106 3.12 -4.71 -17.40
N SER A 107 2.81 -4.16 -18.57
CA SER A 107 1.98 -2.95 -18.67
C SER A 107 0.55 -3.25 -18.23
N ALA A 108 -0.09 -2.26 -17.62
CA ALA A 108 -1.50 -2.31 -17.29
C ALA A 108 -2.38 -2.05 -18.53
N PRO A 109 -3.65 -2.48 -18.53
CA PRO A 109 -4.60 -2.13 -19.57
C PRO A 109 -4.89 -0.62 -19.54
N GLN A 110 -5.24 -0.09 -20.72
CA GLN A 110 -5.71 1.28 -20.88
C GLN A 110 -7.07 1.47 -20.19
N VAL A 111 -7.16 2.46 -19.31
CA VAL A 111 -8.43 2.86 -18.67
C VAL A 111 -9.12 3.90 -19.51
N THR A 112 -10.42 3.69 -19.80
CA THR A 112 -11.24 4.60 -20.59
C THR A 112 -12.04 5.56 -19.70
N GLN A 113 -12.59 6.64 -20.31
CA GLN A 113 -13.47 7.56 -19.59
C GLN A 113 -14.76 6.89 -19.08
N PHE A 114 -15.23 5.83 -19.75
CA PHE A 114 -16.37 5.04 -19.29
C PHE A 114 -16.02 4.27 -17.99
N ASP A 115 -14.83 3.68 -17.95
CA ASP A 115 -14.34 2.96 -16.75
C ASP A 115 -14.18 3.92 -15.57
N VAL A 116 -13.61 5.09 -15.81
CA VAL A 116 -13.49 6.17 -14.82
C VAL A 116 -14.86 6.55 -14.26
N THR A 117 -15.84 6.80 -15.14
CA THR A 117 -17.20 7.16 -14.73
C THR A 117 -17.84 6.06 -13.88
N THR A 118 -17.60 4.80 -14.23
CA THR A 118 -18.12 3.65 -13.50
C THR A 118 -17.48 3.53 -12.12
N LEU A 119 -16.16 3.71 -12.02
CA LEU A 119 -15.46 3.75 -10.72
C LEU A 119 -15.98 4.90 -9.84
N TYR A 120 -16.15 6.10 -10.40
CA TYR A 120 -16.69 7.24 -9.64
C TYR A 120 -18.10 7.00 -9.11
N ARG A 121 -18.96 6.27 -9.82
CA ARG A 121 -20.28 5.87 -9.31
C ARG A 121 -20.14 5.03 -8.03
N LYS A 122 -19.21 4.06 -8.01
CA LYS A 122 -18.94 3.24 -6.82
C LYS A 122 -18.39 4.09 -5.68
N ILE A 123 -17.42 4.96 -5.94
CA ILE A 123 -16.85 5.87 -4.95
C ILE A 123 -17.92 6.79 -4.34
N LYS A 124 -18.89 7.25 -5.12
CA LYS A 124 -20.01 8.05 -4.62
C LYS A 124 -20.89 7.32 -3.60
N HIS A 125 -20.95 5.99 -3.64
CA HIS A 125 -21.70 5.18 -2.68
C HIS A 125 -20.93 4.88 -1.38
N ILE A 126 -19.65 5.25 -1.28
CA ILE A 126 -18.91 5.16 -0.03
C ILE A 126 -19.64 5.97 1.06
N PRO A 127 -19.97 5.38 2.23
CA PRO A 127 -20.66 6.07 3.29
C PRO A 127 -19.87 7.23 3.87
N ASN A 128 -20.58 8.21 4.44
CA ASN A 128 -19.95 9.32 5.15
C ASN A 128 -19.10 8.81 6.31
N ASN A 129 -18.05 9.56 6.66
CA ASN A 129 -17.12 9.25 7.74
C ASN A 129 -16.40 7.89 7.60
N SER A 130 -16.31 7.35 6.38
CA SER A 130 -15.54 6.14 6.08
C SER A 130 -14.03 6.45 6.05
N TYR A 131 -13.23 5.37 6.01
CA TYR A 131 -11.78 5.40 5.80
C TYR A 131 -11.49 4.90 4.39
N VAL A 132 -10.79 5.66 3.58
CA VAL A 132 -10.47 5.29 2.19
C VAL A 132 -8.97 5.34 1.98
N VAL A 133 -8.39 4.20 1.66
CA VAL A 133 -6.97 4.07 1.32
C VAL A 133 -6.83 4.09 -0.20
N MET A 134 -6.09 5.02 -0.73
CA MET A 134 -5.68 5.08 -2.14
C MET A 134 -4.19 4.77 -2.22
N SER A 135 -3.84 3.69 -2.89
CA SER A 135 -2.46 3.24 -2.86
C SER A 135 -2.01 2.64 -4.20
N GLY A 136 -0.79 3.00 -4.60
CA GLY A 136 -0.12 2.49 -5.79
C GLY A 136 -0.04 3.47 -6.95
N SER A 137 0.47 2.98 -8.08
CA SER A 137 0.63 3.74 -9.32
C SER A 137 -0.68 3.88 -10.09
N LEU A 138 -0.72 4.85 -10.98
CA LEU A 138 -1.82 5.04 -11.91
C LEU A 138 -1.61 4.16 -13.16
N PRO A 139 -2.67 3.54 -13.72
CA PRO A 139 -2.60 2.85 -14.99
C PRO A 139 -2.62 3.86 -16.16
N PRO A 140 -2.24 3.43 -17.38
CA PRO A 140 -2.42 4.24 -18.59
C PRO A 140 -3.88 4.69 -18.77
N GLY A 141 -4.08 5.93 -19.24
CA GLY A 141 -5.39 6.54 -19.41
C GLY A 141 -5.87 7.41 -18.25
N LEU A 142 -5.18 7.35 -17.11
CA LEU A 142 -5.41 8.28 -16.00
C LEU A 142 -4.33 9.36 -15.98
N ASN A 143 -4.75 10.58 -15.66
CA ASN A 143 -3.82 11.67 -15.43
C ASN A 143 -3.37 11.71 -13.95
N GLU A 144 -2.28 12.40 -13.70
CA GLU A 144 -1.60 12.42 -12.41
C GLU A 144 -2.43 13.05 -11.28
N ASN A 145 -3.45 13.85 -11.60
CA ASN A 145 -4.34 14.43 -10.61
C ASN A 145 -5.53 13.54 -10.22
N PHE A 146 -5.56 12.29 -10.68
CA PHE A 146 -6.70 11.41 -10.46
C PHE A 146 -6.98 11.14 -8.98
N TYR A 147 -5.94 10.90 -8.18
CA TYR A 147 -6.10 10.78 -6.73
C TYR A 147 -6.62 12.08 -6.08
N ALA A 148 -6.15 13.23 -6.53
CA ALA A 148 -6.63 14.53 -6.05
C ALA A 148 -8.13 14.71 -6.30
N GLN A 149 -8.63 14.30 -7.46
CA GLN A 149 -10.06 14.35 -7.79
C GLN A 149 -10.88 13.45 -6.86
N ILE A 150 -10.42 12.24 -6.58
CA ILE A 150 -11.10 11.33 -5.63
C ILE A 150 -11.11 11.94 -4.23
N ILE A 151 -9.96 12.43 -3.73
CA ILE A 151 -9.84 13.04 -2.40
C ILE A 151 -10.81 14.20 -2.26
N THR A 152 -10.84 15.12 -3.22
CA THR A 152 -11.75 16.27 -3.22
C THR A 152 -13.21 15.83 -3.16
N GLY A 153 -13.59 14.82 -3.95
CA GLY A 153 -14.95 14.28 -3.95
C GLY A 153 -15.35 13.59 -2.63
N LEU A 154 -14.41 12.97 -1.94
CA LEU A 154 -14.63 12.29 -0.67
C LEU A 154 -14.62 13.25 0.53
N LYS A 155 -13.91 14.35 0.45
CA LYS A 155 -13.75 15.31 1.55
C LYS A 155 -15.09 15.91 2.01
N VAL A 156 -15.99 16.20 1.08
CA VAL A 156 -17.33 16.74 1.38
C VAL A 156 -18.21 15.75 2.18
N LYS A 157 -17.83 14.49 2.22
CA LYS A 157 -18.52 13.42 2.96
C LYS A 157 -17.90 13.13 4.34
N GLY A 158 -16.89 13.90 4.76
CA GLY A 158 -16.15 13.66 5.99
C GLY A 158 -15.33 12.36 5.95
N VAL A 159 -15.03 11.83 4.77
CA VAL A 159 -14.24 10.63 4.59
C VAL A 159 -12.78 10.94 4.92
N ARG A 160 -12.15 10.06 5.71
CA ARG A 160 -10.71 10.12 5.96
C ARG A 160 -9.96 9.43 4.83
N ALA A 161 -9.34 10.20 3.97
CA ALA A 161 -8.60 9.73 2.81
C ALA A 161 -7.12 9.54 3.14
N PHE A 162 -6.58 8.35 2.91
CA PHE A 162 -5.17 7.99 3.10
C PHE A 162 -4.55 7.80 1.73
N LEU A 163 -3.41 8.47 1.49
CA LEU A 163 -2.71 8.41 0.21
C LEU A 163 -1.31 7.82 0.36
N ASP A 164 -1.04 6.75 -0.41
CA ASP A 164 0.27 6.13 -0.58
C ASP A 164 0.59 6.04 -2.07
N ALA A 165 1.09 7.11 -2.63
CA ALA A 165 1.50 7.24 -4.01
C ALA A 165 2.92 7.79 -4.11
N ASP A 166 3.45 7.90 -5.32
CA ASP A 166 4.78 8.44 -5.60
C ASP A 166 4.71 9.48 -6.73
N GLY A 167 5.77 10.27 -6.84
CA GLY A 167 5.95 11.23 -7.94
C GLY A 167 4.84 12.28 -8.01
N GLU A 168 4.42 12.59 -9.23
CA GLU A 168 3.44 13.66 -9.47
C GLU A 168 2.05 13.31 -8.93
N ALA A 169 1.67 12.03 -8.91
CA ALA A 169 0.41 11.59 -8.30
C ALA A 169 0.36 11.85 -6.79
N LEU A 170 1.51 11.78 -6.08
CA LEU A 170 1.60 12.18 -4.69
C LEU A 170 1.55 13.69 -4.55
N LYS A 171 2.33 14.45 -5.34
CA LYS A 171 2.36 15.91 -5.31
C LYS A 171 0.98 16.53 -5.49
N THR A 172 0.28 16.11 -6.53
CA THR A 172 -1.09 16.60 -6.82
C THR A 172 -2.09 16.13 -5.77
N GLY A 173 -1.98 14.88 -5.32
CA GLY A 173 -2.85 14.30 -4.31
C GLY A 173 -2.76 15.01 -2.96
N VAL A 174 -1.58 15.42 -2.54
CA VAL A 174 -1.35 16.21 -1.31
C VAL A 174 -2.12 17.52 -1.33
N GLN A 175 -2.12 18.22 -2.47
CA GLN A 175 -2.82 19.52 -2.60
C GLN A 175 -4.34 19.41 -2.42
N ALA A 176 -4.92 18.23 -2.60
CA ALA A 176 -6.34 18.00 -2.35
C ALA A 176 -6.68 17.84 -0.84
N GLY A 177 -5.67 17.79 0.02
CA GLY A 177 -5.81 17.72 1.48
C GLY A 177 -6.35 16.37 1.96
N PRO A 178 -5.65 15.25 1.71
CA PRO A 178 -5.99 13.97 2.33
C PRO A 178 -5.84 14.03 3.85
N TYR A 179 -6.51 13.12 4.55
CA TYR A 179 -6.35 12.98 6.00
C TYR A 179 -4.92 12.58 6.38
N LEU A 180 -4.30 11.69 5.58
CA LEU A 180 -2.94 11.23 5.84
C LEU A 180 -2.22 10.90 4.55
N ILE A 181 -0.94 11.26 4.47
CA ILE A 181 0.00 10.77 3.45
C ILE A 181 1.05 9.87 4.10
N LYS A 182 1.44 8.78 3.39
CA LYS A 182 2.47 7.86 3.88
C LYS A 182 3.59 7.62 2.84
N PRO A 183 4.45 8.54 2.53
CA PRO A 183 5.64 8.29 1.75
C PRO A 183 6.69 7.49 2.55
N ASN A 184 7.57 6.76 1.86
CA ASN A 184 8.86 6.38 2.44
C ASN A 184 9.83 7.56 2.36
N ILE A 185 11.01 7.44 3.00
CA ILE A 185 11.99 8.54 3.09
C ILE A 185 12.45 9.02 1.69
N HIS A 186 12.53 8.14 0.70
CA HIS A 186 12.92 8.49 -0.66
C HIS A 186 11.78 9.17 -1.44
N GLU A 187 10.55 8.66 -1.30
CA GLU A 187 9.34 9.28 -1.86
C GLU A 187 9.13 10.67 -1.23
N PHE A 188 9.33 10.79 0.08
CA PHE A 188 9.27 12.07 0.77
C PHE A 188 10.33 13.03 0.28
N GLY A 189 11.58 12.57 0.09
CA GLY A 189 12.65 13.38 -0.48
C GLY A 189 12.31 13.90 -1.89
N ARG A 190 11.67 13.08 -2.73
CA ARG A 190 11.16 13.52 -4.05
C ARG A 190 10.02 14.54 -3.92
N LEU A 191 9.13 14.36 -2.95
CA LEU A 191 8.02 15.27 -2.71
C LEU A 191 8.51 16.67 -2.29
N VAL A 192 9.53 16.74 -1.43
CA VAL A 192 10.11 18.01 -0.94
C VAL A 192 11.28 18.52 -1.81
N GLU A 193 11.62 17.79 -2.88
CA GLU A 193 12.73 18.08 -3.79
C GLU A 193 14.09 18.22 -3.09
N THR A 194 14.28 17.44 -2.01
CA THR A 194 15.47 17.47 -1.16
C THR A 194 15.90 16.05 -0.82
N ASN A 195 17.21 15.82 -0.75
CA ASN A 195 17.75 14.51 -0.35
C ASN A 195 17.65 14.33 1.17
N ILE A 196 16.55 13.76 1.62
CA ILE A 196 16.31 13.46 3.04
C ILE A 196 17.04 12.17 3.44
N LYS A 197 17.92 12.25 4.43
CA LYS A 197 18.77 11.13 4.87
C LYS A 197 18.35 10.53 6.20
N ASP A 198 17.77 11.33 7.08
CA ASP A 198 17.54 11.00 8.48
C ASP A 198 16.23 11.59 9.03
N GLN A 199 16.04 11.41 10.32
CA GLN A 199 14.88 11.89 11.06
C GLN A 199 14.76 13.43 11.04
N ASP A 200 15.90 14.13 11.21
CA ASP A 200 15.89 15.59 11.36
C ASP A 200 15.44 16.25 10.05
N GLY A 201 15.91 15.75 8.91
CA GLY A 201 15.44 16.20 7.61
C GLY A 201 13.96 15.93 7.36
N VAL A 202 13.39 14.82 7.90
CA VAL A 202 11.94 14.57 7.84
C VAL A 202 11.19 15.62 8.68
N LEU A 203 11.63 15.88 9.90
CA LEU A 203 10.97 16.83 10.82
C LEU A 203 11.00 18.26 10.29
N GLU A 204 12.10 18.67 9.68
CA GLU A 204 12.27 20.00 9.10
C GLU A 204 11.23 20.28 8.01
N HIS A 205 10.94 19.32 7.15
CA HIS A 205 10.08 19.52 5.98
C HIS A 205 8.62 19.09 6.20
N ALA A 206 8.37 18.05 7.01
CA ALA A 206 7.02 17.47 7.13
C ALA A 206 6.01 18.39 7.82
N ALA A 207 6.47 19.30 8.68
CA ALA A 207 5.59 20.21 9.43
C ALA A 207 4.80 21.15 8.49
N SER A 208 5.39 21.61 7.38
CA SER A 208 4.74 22.51 6.41
C SER A 208 3.54 21.85 5.72
N TYR A 209 3.56 20.53 5.57
CA TYR A 209 2.45 19.81 4.97
C TYR A 209 1.19 19.75 5.84
N LEU A 210 1.32 19.98 7.17
CA LEU A 210 0.17 20.00 8.08
C LEU A 210 -0.77 21.19 7.86
N GLU A 211 -0.39 22.15 7.03
CA GLU A 211 -1.31 23.21 6.56
C GLU A 211 -2.37 22.64 5.61
N VAL A 212 -2.03 21.58 4.86
CA VAL A 212 -2.86 20.98 3.82
C VAL A 212 -3.42 19.63 4.23
N VAL A 213 -2.60 18.75 4.87
CA VAL A 213 -3.00 17.43 5.34
C VAL A 213 -3.14 17.39 6.87
N ASP A 214 -3.93 16.46 7.42
CA ASP A 214 -4.05 16.33 8.87
C ASP A 214 -2.85 15.60 9.50
N SER A 215 -2.22 14.70 8.76
CA SER A 215 -1.08 13.90 9.26
C SER A 215 -0.13 13.48 8.13
N VAL A 216 1.15 13.35 8.49
CA VAL A 216 2.21 12.79 7.64
C VAL A 216 2.86 11.63 8.37
N VAL A 217 3.01 10.48 7.71
CA VAL A 217 3.77 9.34 8.21
C VAL A 217 4.88 9.02 7.21
N VAL A 218 6.14 9.15 7.63
CA VAL A 218 7.30 8.83 6.79
C VAL A 218 7.95 7.54 7.27
N SER A 219 7.93 6.50 6.43
CA SER A 219 8.60 5.24 6.75
C SER A 219 10.08 5.28 6.39
N MET A 220 10.94 4.73 7.27
CA MET A 220 12.40 4.80 7.17
C MET A 220 13.05 3.40 7.22
N GLY A 221 12.33 2.36 6.80
CA GLY A 221 12.78 0.97 6.84
C GLY A 221 13.09 0.49 8.25
N ALA A 222 14.26 -0.10 8.48
CA ALA A 222 14.66 -0.60 9.79
C ALA A 222 14.74 0.48 10.89
N ARG A 223 14.76 1.76 10.52
CA ARG A 223 14.72 2.88 11.47
C ARG A 223 13.29 3.20 11.95
N GLY A 224 12.28 2.48 11.45
CA GLY A 224 10.89 2.65 11.84
C GLY A 224 10.14 3.70 11.03
N ALA A 225 9.27 4.46 11.67
CA ALA A 225 8.49 5.50 11.02
C ALA A 225 8.29 6.71 11.93
N ILE A 226 8.30 7.90 11.33
CA ILE A 226 7.94 9.16 11.97
C ILE A 226 6.49 9.46 11.62
N GLY A 227 5.68 9.74 12.63
CA GLY A 227 4.33 10.24 12.49
C GLY A 227 4.22 11.66 13.00
N ILE A 228 3.65 12.56 12.20
CA ILE A 228 3.46 13.97 12.53
C ILE A 228 2.00 14.31 12.27
N SER A 229 1.34 14.87 13.28
CA SER A 229 0.01 15.44 13.18
C SER A 229 0.02 16.85 13.78
N ARG A 230 -1.11 17.57 13.69
CA ARG A 230 -1.24 18.87 14.34
C ARG A 230 -1.12 18.82 15.87
N LYS A 231 -1.33 17.65 16.47
CA LYS A 231 -1.37 17.48 17.94
C LYS A 231 -0.12 16.85 18.51
N GLU A 232 0.54 16.00 17.76
CA GLU A 232 1.64 15.19 18.26
C GLU A 232 2.64 14.82 17.16
N ARG A 233 3.88 14.62 17.58
CA ARG A 233 4.97 14.10 16.74
C ARG A 233 5.56 12.90 17.46
N CYS A 234 5.71 11.79 16.78
CA CYS A 234 6.24 10.57 17.37
C CYS A 234 7.10 9.79 16.40
N LEU A 235 8.09 9.10 16.95
CA LEU A 235 8.94 8.13 16.26
C LEU A 235 8.61 6.74 16.82
N ALA A 236 8.19 5.83 15.96
CA ALA A 236 8.03 4.42 16.29
C ALA A 236 9.19 3.62 15.71
N VAL A 237 9.93 2.94 16.59
CA VAL A 237 11.12 2.15 16.25
C VAL A 237 10.82 0.66 16.46
N PRO A 238 10.96 -0.19 15.41
CA PRO A 238 10.76 -1.62 15.54
C PRO A 238 11.92 -2.31 16.27
N PRO A 239 11.71 -3.52 16.81
CA PRO A 239 12.81 -4.38 17.22
C PRO A 239 13.64 -4.82 16.00
N LYS A 240 14.86 -5.27 16.25
CA LYS A 240 15.70 -5.89 15.20
C LYS A 240 15.15 -7.28 14.87
N VAL A 241 14.93 -7.53 13.59
CA VAL A 241 14.41 -8.81 13.10
C VAL A 241 15.28 -9.34 11.93
N SER A 242 15.18 -10.63 11.67
CA SER A 242 15.80 -11.25 10.50
C SER A 242 14.90 -11.05 9.28
N VAL A 243 15.24 -10.10 8.43
CA VAL A 243 14.46 -9.73 7.23
C VAL A 243 14.61 -10.79 6.15
N LYS A 244 13.49 -11.35 5.68
CA LYS A 244 13.42 -12.25 4.51
C LYS A 244 13.04 -11.51 3.23
N SER A 245 12.10 -10.55 3.34
CA SER A 245 11.67 -9.69 2.24
C SER A 245 11.23 -8.34 2.78
N SER A 246 11.49 -7.25 2.06
CA SER A 246 10.96 -5.92 2.40
C SER A 246 9.76 -5.51 1.55
N SER A 247 9.35 -6.36 0.60
CA SER A 247 8.19 -6.10 -0.26
C SER A 247 6.91 -6.10 0.57
N GLY A 248 6.02 -5.12 0.32
CA GLY A 248 4.75 -5.00 1.04
C GLY A 248 4.85 -4.42 2.46
N ALA A 249 6.06 -4.16 3.00
CA ALA A 249 6.21 -3.62 4.35
C ALA A 249 5.56 -2.24 4.53
N GLY A 250 5.62 -1.40 3.51
CA GLY A 250 4.95 -0.09 3.48
C GLY A 250 3.42 -0.21 3.46
N ASP A 251 2.90 -1.20 2.73
CA ASP A 251 1.46 -1.46 2.61
C ASP A 251 0.92 -2.04 3.93
N ALA A 252 1.69 -2.96 4.55
CA ALA A 252 1.37 -3.51 5.86
C ALA A 252 1.40 -2.44 6.96
N LEU A 253 2.37 -1.51 6.93
CA LEU A 253 2.39 -0.36 7.85
C LEU A 253 1.13 0.49 7.69
N LEU A 254 0.75 0.83 6.45
CA LEU A 254 -0.45 1.62 6.19
C LEU A 254 -1.70 0.91 6.66
N ALA A 255 -1.79 -0.41 6.42
CA ALA A 255 -2.93 -1.22 6.85
C ALA A 255 -3.12 -1.22 8.36
N GLY A 256 -2.05 -1.48 9.12
CA GLY A 256 -2.09 -1.46 10.59
C GLY A 256 -2.47 -0.09 11.15
N LEU A 257 -1.95 0.98 10.53
CA LEU A 257 -2.26 2.35 10.91
C LEU A 257 -3.74 2.68 10.66
N VAL A 258 -4.25 2.39 9.47
CA VAL A 258 -5.66 2.66 9.11
C VAL A 258 -6.60 1.82 9.95
N PHE A 259 -6.30 0.54 10.15
CA PHE A 259 -7.09 -0.35 10.98
C PHE A 259 -7.21 0.18 12.41
N ALA A 260 -6.09 0.50 13.07
CA ALA A 260 -6.11 1.03 14.43
C ALA A 260 -6.90 2.35 14.54
N LEU A 261 -6.70 3.28 13.59
CA LEU A 261 -7.47 4.53 13.56
C LEU A 261 -8.97 4.30 13.35
N SER A 262 -9.35 3.28 12.58
CA SER A 262 -10.76 2.94 12.38
C SER A 262 -11.43 2.36 13.62
N GLU A 263 -10.64 1.71 14.48
CA GLU A 263 -11.07 1.20 15.79
C GLU A 263 -11.01 2.26 16.91
N GLY A 264 -10.66 3.51 16.57
CA GLY A 264 -10.63 4.63 17.52
C GLY A 264 -9.35 4.75 18.33
N ALA A 265 -8.28 4.07 17.95
CA ALA A 265 -6.98 4.20 18.61
C ALA A 265 -6.39 5.61 18.44
N SER A 266 -5.50 6.00 19.38
CA SER A 266 -4.71 7.22 19.25
C SER A 266 -3.79 7.16 18.02
N PHE A 267 -3.35 8.31 17.52
CA PHE A 267 -2.39 8.34 16.40
C PHE A 267 -1.08 7.63 16.72
N LYS A 268 -0.61 7.78 17.97
CA LYS A 268 0.57 7.10 18.49
C LYS A 268 0.41 5.57 18.49
N ASP A 269 -0.74 5.06 18.97
CA ASP A 269 -1.00 3.62 19.00
C ASP A 269 -1.19 3.05 17.58
N ALA A 270 -1.80 3.84 16.70
CA ALA A 270 -1.95 3.49 15.28
C ALA A 270 -0.60 3.40 14.58
N LEU A 271 0.32 4.35 14.82
CA LEU A 271 1.68 4.29 14.30
C LEU A 271 2.45 3.07 14.85
N CYS A 272 2.28 2.76 16.13
CA CYS A 272 2.86 1.58 16.77
C CYS A 272 2.39 0.28 16.05
N LEU A 273 1.08 0.11 15.85
CA LEU A 273 0.55 -1.05 15.15
C LEU A 273 1.00 -1.08 13.68
N GLY A 274 1.03 0.07 13.01
CA GLY A 274 1.53 0.18 11.64
C GLY A 274 2.97 -0.31 11.51
N VAL A 275 3.87 0.17 12.37
CA VAL A 275 5.28 -0.25 12.38
C VAL A 275 5.40 -1.75 12.72
N ALA A 276 4.58 -2.28 13.62
CA ALA A 276 4.54 -3.70 13.92
C ALA A 276 4.13 -4.54 12.70
N CYS A 277 3.08 -4.14 11.97
CA CYS A 277 2.65 -4.81 10.74
C CYS A 277 3.72 -4.76 9.66
N GLY A 278 4.32 -3.57 9.42
CA GLY A 278 5.40 -3.42 8.45
C GLY A 278 6.62 -4.27 8.79
N THR A 279 6.95 -4.41 10.08
CA THR A 279 8.05 -5.26 10.54
C THR A 279 7.71 -6.75 10.41
N ALA A 280 6.51 -7.16 10.83
CA ALA A 280 6.06 -8.54 10.73
C ALA A 280 6.02 -9.03 9.28
N SER A 281 5.65 -8.18 8.32
CA SER A 281 5.65 -8.54 6.91
C SER A 281 7.05 -8.88 6.39
N THR A 282 8.10 -8.33 6.98
CA THR A 282 9.49 -8.64 6.58
C THR A 282 9.96 -10.02 7.01
N LEU A 283 9.26 -10.70 7.92
CA LEU A 283 9.58 -12.06 8.38
C LEU A 283 9.17 -13.14 7.38
N ASN A 284 8.37 -12.79 6.38
CA ASN A 284 7.81 -13.74 5.42
C ASN A 284 8.46 -13.59 4.04
N GLN A 285 8.38 -14.65 3.25
CA GLN A 285 8.75 -14.66 1.83
C GLN A 285 7.50 -14.84 0.97
N GLY A 286 7.61 -14.48 -0.32
CA GLY A 286 6.53 -14.68 -1.27
C GLY A 286 5.36 -13.73 -1.04
N SER A 287 4.13 -14.24 -1.16
CA SER A 287 2.90 -13.47 -1.09
C SER A 287 2.35 -13.25 0.32
N ALA A 288 2.92 -13.92 1.33
CA ALA A 288 2.52 -13.72 2.72
C ALA A 288 3.00 -12.36 3.21
N LEU A 289 2.07 -11.48 3.60
CA LEU A 289 2.40 -10.14 4.10
C LEU A 289 2.82 -10.21 5.57
N CYS A 290 1.88 -10.36 6.49
CA CYS A 290 2.19 -10.55 7.91
C CYS A 290 1.21 -11.55 8.52
N LEU A 291 1.61 -12.19 9.61
CA LEU A 291 0.74 -13.03 10.42
C LEU A 291 0.33 -12.26 11.68
N ARG A 292 -0.93 -12.39 12.06
CA ARG A 292 -1.51 -11.68 13.21
C ARG A 292 -0.69 -11.85 14.49
N ASP A 293 -0.29 -13.08 14.79
CA ASP A 293 0.46 -13.38 16.02
C ASP A 293 1.83 -12.69 16.02
N ASP A 294 2.54 -12.69 14.88
CA ASP A 294 3.81 -11.98 14.74
C ASP A 294 3.62 -10.48 14.92
N VAL A 295 2.55 -9.89 14.35
CA VAL A 295 2.24 -8.48 14.51
C VAL A 295 2.08 -8.11 15.98
N TYR A 296 1.28 -8.87 16.73
CA TYR A 296 1.06 -8.55 18.15
C TYR A 296 2.26 -8.87 19.06
N ALA A 297 3.09 -9.85 18.69
CA ALA A 297 4.36 -10.09 19.36
C ALA A 297 5.30 -8.88 19.16
N ILE A 298 5.52 -8.48 17.91
CA ILE A 298 6.37 -7.33 17.55
C ILE A 298 5.84 -6.03 18.16
N LYS A 299 4.51 -5.82 18.16
CA LYS A 299 3.89 -4.61 18.73
C LYS A 299 4.32 -4.34 20.17
N LYS A 300 4.51 -5.40 20.98
CA LYS A 300 4.96 -5.28 22.37
C LYS A 300 6.39 -4.76 22.50
N GLU A 301 7.20 -4.91 21.45
CA GLU A 301 8.60 -4.54 21.39
C GLU A 301 8.84 -3.21 20.63
N VAL A 302 7.82 -2.70 19.90
CA VAL A 302 7.92 -1.40 19.24
C VAL A 302 8.02 -0.30 20.30
N THR A 303 9.07 0.50 20.22
CA THR A 303 9.24 1.67 21.08
C THR A 303 8.70 2.91 20.40
N VAL A 304 7.75 3.62 21.04
CA VAL A 304 7.22 4.89 20.51
C VAL A 304 7.61 6.04 21.42
N LYS A 305 8.33 7.02 20.85
CA LYS A 305 8.84 8.22 21.54
C LYS A 305 8.15 9.46 20.97
N ASN A 306 7.81 10.42 21.83
CA ASN A 306 7.48 11.78 21.41
C ASN A 306 8.76 12.49 20.99
N ILE A 307 8.72 13.28 19.91
CA ILE A 307 9.86 13.96 19.33
C ILE A 307 9.51 15.42 18.97
#